data_0440fa388dc54617e2510c3e20d5f0a2
#
_entry.id   0440fa388dc54617e2510c3e20d5f0a2
#
_cell.length_a   1.000
_cell.length_b   1.000
_cell.length_c   1.000
_cell.angle_alpha   90.00
_cell.angle_beta   90.00
_cell.angle_gamma   90.00
#
_symmetry.space_group_name_H-M   'P 1'
#
loop_
_entity.id
_entity.type
_entity.pdbx_description
1 polymer ?
#
loop_
_entity_poly.entity_id
_entity_poly.type
_entity_poly.pdbx_seq_one_letter_code
_entity_poly.pdbx_strand_id
1 'polypeptide(L)'
;DLTASGAASRPMLDSSLFPGITNLLASEAQFSDVIHPDLYSDAHVIPVGTADPVRAMRAADRLPIIMQSLTTAYDLVVVECGPADAQGISRLVGDGTEVFLSMLEADDQVTQAAVKLIENGYPDVTLVTPVGHEPGDPLPGRRSAA
;
A
#
# COMPACT_ATOMS: atom_id res chain seq x y z
N ASP A 1 3.91 -0.91 2.26
CA ASP A 1 3.52 -1.67 1.06
C ASP A 1 2.81 -2.96 1.48
N LEU A 2 1.54 -3.09 1.11
CA LEU A 2 0.71 -4.28 1.33
C LEU A 2 0.36 -4.98 0.02
N THR A 3 1.01 -4.61 -1.09
CA THR A 3 0.80 -5.30 -2.37
C THR A 3 1.40 -6.70 -2.32
N ALA A 4 0.76 -7.67 -2.95
CA ALA A 4 1.23 -9.06 -2.93
C ALA A 4 2.64 -9.24 -3.52
N SER A 5 3.07 -8.35 -4.41
CA SER A 5 4.35 -8.43 -5.13
C SER A 5 5.43 -7.50 -4.56
N GLY A 6 5.11 -6.63 -3.61
CA GLY A 6 6.01 -5.58 -3.13
C GLY A 6 6.29 -4.48 -4.20
N ALA A 7 5.37 -4.33 -5.16
CA ALA A 7 5.61 -3.46 -6.32
C ALA A 7 5.75 -1.99 -5.95
N ALA A 8 5.06 -1.54 -4.91
CA ALA A 8 5.10 -0.14 -4.48
C ALA A 8 6.44 0.24 -3.85
N SER A 9 6.98 -0.62 -2.99
CA SER A 9 8.24 -0.34 -2.26
C SER A 9 9.50 -0.65 -3.06
N ARG A 10 9.41 -1.54 -4.05
CA ARG A 10 10.58 -2.00 -4.82
C ARG A 10 11.42 -0.89 -5.46
N PRO A 11 10.86 0.16 -6.08
CA PRO A 11 11.66 1.23 -6.65
C PRO A 11 12.30 2.15 -5.61
N MET A 12 11.86 2.08 -4.35
CA MET A 12 12.30 2.95 -3.26
C MET A 12 13.45 2.34 -2.44
N LEU A 13 13.77 1.07 -2.68
CA LEU A 13 14.75 0.31 -1.89
C LEU A 13 15.80 -0.35 -2.80
N ASP A 14 17.01 -0.54 -2.29
CA ASP A 14 18.12 -1.16 -3.01
C ASP A 14 18.09 -2.70 -2.95
N SER A 15 17.21 -3.28 -2.15
CA SER A 15 17.03 -4.72 -2.01
C SER A 15 15.56 -5.11 -1.87
N SER A 16 15.20 -6.26 -2.40
CA SER A 16 13.89 -6.89 -2.20
C SER A 16 13.84 -7.85 -1.01
N LEU A 17 14.96 -8.03 -0.30
CA LEU A 17 15.10 -8.99 0.79
C LEU A 17 15.00 -8.36 2.18
N PHE A 18 14.59 -7.10 2.25
CA PHE A 18 14.38 -6.44 3.54
C PHE A 18 13.20 -7.05 4.31
N PRO A 19 13.33 -7.17 5.64
CA PRO A 19 12.16 -7.45 6.48
C PRO A 19 11.14 -6.32 6.34
N GLY A 20 9.86 -6.66 6.48
CA GLY A 20 8.78 -5.72 6.27
C GLY A 20 7.53 -6.08 7.06
N ILE A 21 6.37 -5.65 6.54
CA ILE A 21 5.10 -5.79 7.26
C ILE A 21 4.75 -7.25 7.59
N THR A 22 5.08 -8.21 6.73
CA THR A 22 4.84 -9.62 7.00
C THR A 22 5.68 -10.14 8.17
N ASN A 23 6.92 -9.70 8.30
CA ASN A 23 7.79 -10.04 9.43
C ASN A 23 7.27 -9.42 10.74
N LEU A 24 6.79 -8.18 10.70
CA LEU A 24 6.20 -7.51 11.85
C LEU A 24 4.91 -8.21 12.30
N LEU A 25 4.02 -8.57 11.39
CA LEU A 25 2.80 -9.31 11.66
C LEU A 25 3.11 -10.70 12.24
N ALA A 26 4.06 -11.42 11.65
CA ALA A 26 4.48 -12.73 12.11
C ALA A 26 5.24 -12.72 13.44
N SER A 27 5.53 -11.54 14.02
CA SER A 27 6.36 -11.34 15.21
C SER A 27 7.80 -11.84 15.05
N GLU A 28 8.33 -11.74 13.84
CA GLU A 28 9.72 -12.11 13.50
C GLU A 28 10.66 -10.90 13.49
N ALA A 29 10.11 -9.69 13.52
CA ALA A 29 10.85 -8.43 13.51
C ALA A 29 10.13 -7.36 14.34
N GLN A 30 10.88 -6.33 14.75
CA GLN A 30 10.37 -5.13 15.43
C GLN A 30 10.22 -3.97 14.43
N PHE A 31 9.61 -2.86 14.85
CA PHE A 31 9.45 -1.68 14.00
C PHE A 31 10.77 -1.14 13.46
N SER A 32 11.80 -1.10 14.29
CA SER A 32 13.16 -0.67 13.87
C SER A 32 13.78 -1.52 12.77
N ASP A 33 13.35 -2.77 12.64
CA ASP A 33 13.91 -3.71 11.68
C ASP A 33 13.22 -3.67 10.34
N VAL A 34 11.99 -3.13 10.29
CA VAL A 34 11.12 -3.13 9.10
C VAL A 34 10.97 -1.75 8.46
N ILE A 35 11.43 -0.69 9.12
CA ILE A 35 11.39 0.68 8.63
C ILE A 35 12.73 0.97 7.95
N HIS A 36 12.70 1.23 6.65
CA HIS A 36 13.89 1.48 5.84
C HIS A 36 13.85 2.89 5.23
N PRO A 37 14.99 3.57 5.07
CA PRO A 37 15.02 4.84 4.37
C PRO A 37 14.73 4.64 2.87
N ASP A 38 13.98 5.57 2.28
CA ASP A 38 13.82 5.65 0.83
C ASP A 38 15.14 6.12 0.18
N LEU A 39 15.49 5.57 -0.98
CA LEU A 39 16.72 5.92 -1.72
C LEU A 39 16.72 7.35 -2.27
N TYR A 40 15.55 7.97 -2.43
CA TYR A 40 15.41 9.20 -3.21
C TYR A 40 14.82 10.36 -2.43
N SER A 41 14.36 10.13 -1.20
CA SER A 41 13.73 11.14 -0.35
C SER A 41 13.99 10.90 1.13
N ASP A 42 13.51 11.81 1.99
CA ASP A 42 13.54 11.66 3.45
C ASP A 42 12.41 10.77 3.99
N ALA A 43 11.65 10.12 3.11
CA ALA A 43 10.60 9.20 3.52
C ALA A 43 11.16 7.88 4.05
N HIS A 44 10.35 7.20 4.85
CA HIS A 44 10.61 5.83 5.27
C HIS A 44 9.65 4.86 4.59
N VAL A 45 10.12 3.66 4.35
CA VAL A 45 9.39 2.61 3.64
C VAL A 45 9.33 1.35 4.49
N ILE A 46 8.13 0.77 4.61
CA ILE A 46 7.94 -0.59 5.14
C ILE A 46 7.56 -1.47 3.96
N PRO A 47 8.46 -2.33 3.45
CA PRO A 47 8.15 -3.25 2.36
C PRO A 47 7.23 -4.39 2.81
N VAL A 48 6.86 -5.24 1.87
CA VAL A 48 6.05 -6.45 2.18
C VAL A 48 6.77 -7.36 3.17
N GLY A 49 8.08 -7.51 3.01
CA GLY A 49 8.89 -8.36 3.86
C GLY A 49 9.07 -9.78 3.32
N THR A 50 9.68 -10.63 4.14
CA THR A 50 10.16 -11.96 3.76
C THR A 50 9.55 -13.11 4.57
N ALA A 51 8.69 -12.82 5.55
CA ALA A 51 8.02 -13.84 6.34
C ALA A 51 6.95 -14.57 5.53
N ASP A 52 6.57 -15.76 5.99
CA ASP A 52 5.51 -16.56 5.38
C ASP A 52 4.19 -15.78 5.33
N PRO A 53 3.59 -15.55 4.13
CA PRO A 53 2.38 -14.76 3.99
C PRO A 53 1.17 -15.34 4.73
N VAL A 54 1.06 -16.67 4.83
CA VAL A 54 -0.05 -17.33 5.52
C VAL A 54 0.05 -17.06 7.03
N ARG A 55 1.26 -17.10 7.58
CA ARG A 55 1.50 -16.79 8.98
C ARG A 55 1.21 -15.31 9.28
N ALA A 56 1.65 -14.41 8.42
CA ALA A 56 1.36 -12.98 8.54
C ALA A 56 -0.15 -12.70 8.46
N MET A 57 -0.86 -13.31 7.52
CA MET A 57 -2.32 -13.14 7.37
C MET A 57 -3.12 -13.61 8.58
N ARG A 58 -2.69 -14.66 9.28
CA ARG A 58 -3.33 -15.10 10.54
C ARG A 58 -3.24 -14.06 11.65
N ALA A 59 -2.29 -13.15 11.57
CA ALA A 59 -2.08 -12.06 12.51
C ALA A 59 -2.55 -10.69 11.97
N ALA A 60 -3.33 -10.66 10.88
CA ALA A 60 -3.81 -9.42 10.24
C ALA A 60 -4.67 -8.54 11.18
N ASP A 61 -5.27 -9.13 12.22
CA ASP A 61 -5.99 -8.36 13.26
C ASP A 61 -5.10 -7.41 14.07
N ARG A 62 -3.78 -7.52 13.93
CA ARG A 62 -2.80 -6.56 14.49
C ARG A 62 -2.61 -5.30 13.65
N LEU A 63 -3.08 -5.29 12.38
CA LEU A 63 -2.93 -4.13 11.50
C LEU A 63 -3.44 -2.82 12.10
N PRO A 64 -4.63 -2.75 12.72
CA PRO A 64 -5.10 -1.49 13.31
C PRO A 64 -4.14 -0.90 14.34
N ILE A 65 -3.57 -1.71 15.21
CA ILE A 65 -2.63 -1.22 16.23
C ILE A 65 -1.26 -0.83 15.63
N ILE A 66 -0.85 -1.52 14.57
CA ILE A 66 0.35 -1.15 13.81
C ILE A 66 0.13 0.21 13.14
N MET A 67 -1.02 0.40 12.48
CA MET A 67 -1.38 1.68 11.83
C MET A 67 -1.44 2.81 12.84
N GLN A 68 -2.06 2.60 14.00
CA GLN A 68 -2.10 3.59 15.07
C GLN A 68 -0.68 3.98 15.55
N SER A 69 0.22 3.02 15.66
CA SER A 69 1.61 3.29 16.06
C SER A 69 2.33 4.12 15.00
N LEU A 70 2.12 3.82 13.72
CA LEU A 70 2.73 4.57 12.62
C LEU A 70 2.17 5.98 12.52
N THR A 71 0.86 6.17 12.60
CA THR A 71 0.23 7.50 12.55
C THR A 71 0.55 8.37 13.77
N THR A 72 0.99 7.77 14.86
CA THR A 72 1.51 8.51 16.02
C THR A 72 2.95 8.98 15.79
N ALA A 73 3.74 8.23 15.01
CA ALA A 73 5.16 8.50 14.78
C ALA A 73 5.44 9.36 13.53
N TYR A 74 4.52 9.38 12.58
CA TYR A 74 4.67 10.05 11.29
C TYR A 74 3.52 11.02 11.02
N ASP A 75 3.82 12.16 10.42
CA ASP A 75 2.82 13.17 10.02
C ASP A 75 1.90 12.67 8.90
N LEU A 76 2.41 11.76 8.05
CA LEU A 76 1.66 11.13 6.97
C LEU A 76 2.06 9.66 6.83
N VAL A 77 1.08 8.79 6.73
CA VAL A 77 1.26 7.37 6.43
C VAL A 77 0.47 7.02 5.17
N VAL A 78 1.16 6.59 4.13
CA VAL A 78 0.56 6.14 2.87
C VAL A 78 0.60 4.62 2.82
N VAL A 79 -0.53 3.99 2.56
CA VAL A 79 -0.64 2.52 2.44
C VAL A 79 -1.05 2.15 1.03
N GLU A 80 -0.19 1.45 0.33
CA GLU A 80 -0.51 0.88 -0.98
C GLU A 80 -0.97 -0.58 -0.81
N CYS A 81 -2.22 -0.84 -1.16
CA CYS A 81 -2.85 -2.15 -0.98
C CYS A 81 -2.91 -2.97 -2.28
N GLY A 82 -2.64 -2.34 -3.44
CA GLY A 82 -2.96 -2.94 -4.74
C GLY A 82 -4.46 -3.11 -4.92
N PRO A 83 -4.91 -4.04 -5.77
CA PRO A 83 -6.32 -4.32 -5.95
C PRO A 83 -6.92 -4.89 -4.65
N ALA A 84 -7.68 -4.07 -3.95
CA ALA A 84 -8.35 -4.43 -2.70
C ALA A 84 -9.82 -4.03 -2.75
N ASP A 85 -10.65 -4.80 -2.08
CA ASP A 85 -12.07 -4.48 -1.87
C ASP A 85 -12.29 -3.79 -0.50
N ALA A 86 -13.53 -3.39 -0.25
CA ALA A 86 -13.91 -2.72 1.00
C ALA A 86 -13.60 -3.57 2.26
N GLN A 87 -13.71 -4.89 2.16
CA GLN A 87 -13.38 -5.78 3.27
C GLN A 87 -11.88 -5.85 3.51
N GLY A 88 -11.08 -5.88 2.44
CA GLY A 88 -9.62 -5.92 2.52
C GLY A 88 -9.03 -4.71 3.21
N ILE A 89 -9.58 -3.51 2.96
CA ILE A 89 -9.08 -2.26 3.57
C ILE A 89 -9.69 -1.94 4.93
N SER A 90 -10.71 -2.65 5.38
CA SER A 90 -11.44 -2.33 6.62
C SER A 90 -10.56 -2.29 7.89
N ARG A 91 -9.47 -3.05 7.91
CA ARG A 91 -8.51 -3.04 9.02
C ARG A 91 -7.49 -1.90 8.98
N LEU A 92 -7.47 -1.16 7.89
CA LEU A 92 -6.50 -0.06 7.65
C LEU A 92 -7.14 1.30 7.82
N VAL A 93 -8.45 1.39 7.64
CA VAL A 93 -9.21 2.63 7.68
C VAL A 93 -9.64 2.94 9.11
N GLY A 94 -9.36 4.16 9.54
CA GLY A 94 -9.77 4.73 10.83
C GLY A 94 -10.15 6.19 10.67
N ASP A 95 -10.37 6.88 11.78
CA ASP A 95 -10.69 8.31 11.78
C ASP A 95 -9.57 9.11 11.09
N GLY A 96 -9.94 9.94 10.13
CA GLY A 96 -9.00 10.76 9.36
C GLY A 96 -8.28 10.03 8.22
N THR A 97 -8.66 8.79 7.90
CA THR A 97 -8.13 8.07 6.75
C THR A 97 -8.86 8.51 5.47
N GLU A 98 -8.08 8.94 4.48
CA GLU A 98 -8.58 9.19 3.12
C GLU A 98 -8.31 7.97 2.23
N VAL A 99 -9.28 7.61 1.40
CA VAL A 99 -9.16 6.47 0.47
C VAL A 99 -9.00 7.01 -0.95
N PHE A 100 -7.87 6.65 -1.57
CA PHE A 100 -7.57 6.98 -2.95
C PHE A 100 -7.67 5.72 -3.81
N LEU A 101 -8.44 5.80 -4.89
CA LEU A 101 -8.53 4.77 -5.91
C LEU A 101 -7.76 5.22 -7.15
N SER A 102 -6.59 4.64 -7.38
CA SER A 102 -5.75 4.96 -8.54
C SER A 102 -6.20 4.17 -9.76
N MET A 103 -6.22 4.84 -10.91
CA MET A 103 -6.55 4.25 -12.21
C MET A 103 -5.65 4.83 -13.29
N LEU A 104 -5.33 4.03 -14.30
CA LEU A 104 -4.61 4.50 -15.48
C LEU A 104 -5.57 5.12 -16.50
N GLU A 105 -6.72 4.48 -16.67
CA GLU A 105 -7.81 4.91 -17.55
C GLU A 105 -9.13 4.77 -16.79
N ALA A 106 -10.05 5.71 -17.06
CA ALA A 106 -11.41 5.61 -16.53
C ALA A 106 -12.15 4.50 -17.26
N ASP A 107 -12.51 3.44 -16.54
CA ASP A 107 -13.30 2.34 -17.05
C ASP A 107 -14.46 1.98 -16.12
N ASP A 108 -15.34 1.11 -16.60
CA ASP A 108 -16.50 0.67 -15.84
C ASP A 108 -16.13 -0.12 -14.58
N GLN A 109 -14.96 -0.78 -14.57
CA GLN A 109 -14.51 -1.57 -13.41
C GLN A 109 -14.10 -0.65 -12.27
N VAL A 110 -13.39 0.43 -12.56
CA VAL A 110 -12.99 1.44 -11.57
C VAL A 110 -14.22 2.14 -11.00
N THR A 111 -15.17 2.51 -11.86
CA THR A 111 -16.44 3.11 -11.44
C THR A 111 -17.20 2.17 -10.49
N GLN A 112 -17.32 0.90 -10.85
CA GLN A 112 -17.95 -0.12 -9.99
C GLN A 112 -17.22 -0.32 -8.67
N ALA A 113 -15.87 -0.29 -8.66
CA ALA A 113 -15.08 -0.39 -7.45
C ALA A 113 -15.33 0.80 -6.51
N ALA A 114 -15.37 2.03 -7.06
CA ALA A 114 -15.68 3.23 -6.30
C ALA A 114 -17.08 3.16 -5.69
N VAL A 115 -18.10 2.78 -6.48
CA VAL A 115 -19.48 2.61 -5.99
C VAL A 115 -19.54 1.60 -4.85
N LYS A 116 -18.89 0.46 -5.00
CA LYS A 116 -18.84 -0.57 -3.93
C LYS A 116 -18.18 -0.05 -2.65
N LEU A 117 -17.11 0.74 -2.75
CA LEU A 117 -16.49 1.35 -1.59
C LEU A 117 -17.45 2.30 -0.88
N ILE A 118 -18.13 3.17 -1.63
CA ILE A 118 -19.12 4.11 -1.09
C ILE A 118 -20.29 3.37 -0.40
N GLU A 119 -20.84 2.32 -1.04
CA GLU A 119 -21.90 1.48 -0.47
C GLU A 119 -21.49 0.75 0.81
N ASN A 120 -20.18 0.47 0.97
CA ASN A 120 -19.63 -0.17 2.16
C ASN A 120 -19.13 0.81 3.23
N GLY A 121 -19.49 2.09 3.14
CA GLY A 121 -19.26 3.06 4.19
C GLY A 121 -17.98 3.89 4.04
N TYR A 122 -17.41 3.97 2.84
CA TYR A 122 -16.30 4.85 2.47
C TYR A 122 -16.77 5.98 1.56
N PRO A 123 -17.46 7.02 2.07
CA PRO A 123 -18.13 8.02 1.23
C PRO A 123 -17.15 8.95 0.50
N ASP A 124 -15.95 9.13 1.04
CA ASP A 124 -14.95 10.10 0.57
C ASP A 124 -13.84 9.44 -0.26
N VAL A 125 -14.23 8.61 -1.26
CA VAL A 125 -13.26 7.99 -2.16
C VAL A 125 -12.82 9.00 -3.22
N THR A 126 -11.50 9.26 -3.29
CA THR A 126 -10.90 10.12 -4.30
C THR A 126 -10.33 9.29 -5.45
N LEU A 127 -10.76 9.58 -6.68
CA LEU A 127 -10.21 8.97 -7.88
C LEU A 127 -8.98 9.74 -8.34
N VAL A 128 -7.87 9.05 -8.61
CA VAL A 128 -6.63 9.65 -9.07
C VAL A 128 -6.13 8.98 -10.35
N THR A 129 -5.65 9.80 -11.29
CA THR A 129 -5.05 9.35 -12.54
C THR A 129 -3.66 9.96 -12.70
N PRO A 130 -2.72 9.28 -13.38
CA PRO A 130 -1.44 9.87 -13.71
C PRO A 130 -1.62 11.10 -14.61
N VAL A 131 -0.94 12.20 -14.28
CA VAL A 131 -0.93 13.41 -15.11
C VAL A 131 -0.11 13.15 -16.37
N GLY A 132 -0.66 13.47 -17.54
CA GLY A 132 0.04 13.36 -18.83
C GLY A 132 0.14 11.93 -19.38
N HIS A 133 -0.62 11.00 -18.84
CA HIS A 133 -0.74 9.66 -19.42
C HIS A 133 -1.74 9.71 -20.60
N GLU A 134 -1.25 9.49 -21.82
CA GLU A 134 -2.13 9.27 -22.98
C GLU A 134 -2.40 7.77 -23.16
N PRO A 135 -3.62 7.39 -23.62
CA PRO A 135 -3.93 5.99 -23.90
C PRO A 135 -2.91 5.39 -24.88
N GLY A 136 -2.23 4.32 -24.44
CA GLY A 136 -1.17 3.67 -25.22
C GLY A 136 0.26 4.05 -24.86
N ASP A 137 0.46 5.02 -23.96
CA ASP A 137 1.79 5.32 -23.44
C ASP A 137 2.31 4.17 -22.54
N PRO A 138 3.62 3.84 -22.62
CA PRO A 138 4.20 2.86 -21.71
C PRO A 138 4.11 3.36 -20.27
N LEU A 139 3.72 2.46 -19.35
CA LEU A 139 3.61 2.75 -17.92
C LEU A 139 4.89 3.41 -17.38
N PRO A 140 4.77 4.46 -16.55
CA PRO A 140 5.92 5.01 -15.84
C PRO A 140 6.66 3.90 -15.09
N GLY A 141 7.97 3.75 -15.37
CA GLY A 141 8.81 2.73 -14.75
C GLY A 141 9.21 1.53 -15.61
N ARG A 142 8.61 1.30 -16.79
CA ARG A 142 9.17 0.39 -17.78
C ARG A 142 10.20 1.13 -18.64
N ARG A 143 11.42 1.24 -18.16
CA ARG A 143 12.55 1.51 -19.07
C ARG A 143 12.73 0.26 -19.92
N SER A 144 12.48 0.39 -21.22
CA SER A 144 12.92 -0.60 -22.21
C SER A 144 14.43 -0.72 -22.09
N ALA A 145 14.92 -1.89 -21.67
CA ALA A 145 16.33 -2.20 -21.82
C ALA A 145 16.57 -2.38 -23.32
N ALA A 146 17.30 -1.46 -23.90
CA ALA A 146 17.89 -1.59 -25.24
C ALA A 146 19.12 -2.49 -25.15
#